data_b00101f3c24bc23b5ae3952adb405851
#
_entry.id   b00101f3c24bc23b5ae3952adb405851
#
_cell.length_a   1.000
_cell.length_b   1.000
_cell.length_c   1.000
_cell.angle_alpha   90.00
_cell.angle_beta   90.00
_cell.angle_gamma   90.00
#
_symmetry.space_group_name_H-M   'P 1'
#
loop_
_entity.id
_entity.type
_entity.pdbx_description
1 polymer ?
#
loop_
_entity_poly.entity_id
_entity_poly.type
_entity_poly.pdbx_seq_one_letter_code
_entity_poly.pdbx_strand_id
1 'polypeptide(L)' 'MDECSEPKVKSLAKSLKILSCFTIQEPVLGVTELAERIGVTKSNIHNILSTFTSMGYLDRLPDGRYTLGLKI' A
#
# COMPACT_ATOMS: atom_id res chain seq x y z
N MET A 1 10.16 -12.29 -19.63
CA MET A 1 9.81 -11.07 -18.91
C MET A 1 11.04 -10.30 -18.53
N ASP A 2 10.94 -9.04 -18.61
CA ASP A 2 12.09 -8.19 -18.40
C ASP A 2 12.12 -7.66 -16.97
N GLU A 3 12.46 -8.52 -16.08
CA GLU A 3 12.37 -8.25 -14.68
C GLU A 3 13.43 -7.28 -14.18
N CYS A 4 14.46 -7.06 -14.94
CA CYS A 4 15.51 -6.16 -14.51
C CYS A 4 15.23 -4.72 -14.89
N SER A 5 14.24 -4.48 -15.71
CA SER A 5 13.90 -3.13 -16.14
C SER A 5 13.24 -2.33 -15.04
N GLU A 6 13.45 -1.04 -15.11
CA GLU A 6 12.70 -0.14 -14.26
C GLU A 6 11.23 -0.16 -14.66
N PRO A 7 10.35 -0.04 -13.69
CA PRO A 7 8.93 0.00 -14.02
C PRO A 7 8.61 1.24 -14.85
N LYS A 8 7.78 1.06 -15.86
CA LYS A 8 7.35 2.18 -16.69
C LYS A 8 6.35 3.07 -16.00
N VAL A 9 5.52 2.49 -15.14
CA VAL A 9 4.52 3.25 -14.39
C VAL A 9 4.95 3.21 -12.93
N LYS A 10 5.63 4.26 -12.50
CA LYS A 10 6.21 4.28 -11.17
C LYS A 10 5.16 4.33 -10.07
N SER A 11 4.05 5.01 -10.31
CA SER A 11 2.99 5.07 -9.31
C SER A 11 2.36 3.71 -9.10
N LEU A 12 2.20 2.93 -10.16
CA LEU A 12 1.68 1.58 -10.03
C LEU A 12 2.65 0.70 -9.26
N ALA A 13 3.94 0.84 -9.56
CA ALA A 13 4.96 0.05 -8.86
C ALA A 13 4.95 0.36 -7.37
N LYS A 14 4.84 1.63 -7.00
CA LYS A 14 4.76 2.01 -5.59
C LYS A 14 3.51 1.45 -4.93
N SER A 15 2.40 1.49 -5.65
CA SER A 15 1.14 0.96 -5.13
C SER A 15 1.25 -0.53 -4.83
N LEU A 16 1.85 -1.28 -5.73
CA LEU A 16 2.03 -2.71 -5.53
C LEU A 16 2.99 -3.01 -4.40
N LYS A 17 4.03 -2.19 -4.23
CA LYS A 17 4.94 -2.32 -3.09
C LYS A 17 4.20 -2.14 -1.78
N ILE A 18 3.26 -1.20 -1.73
CA ILE A 18 2.47 -0.98 -0.54
C ILE A 18 1.66 -2.23 -0.20
N LEU A 19 1.01 -2.83 -1.19
CA LEU A 19 0.27 -4.06 -0.95
C LEU A 19 1.17 -5.17 -0.45
N SER A 20 2.37 -5.27 -0.98
CA SER A 20 3.28 -6.35 -0.58
C SER A 20 3.85 -6.16 0.82
N CYS A 21 3.72 -4.96 1.40
CA CYS A 21 4.13 -4.75 2.79
C CYS A 21 3.21 -5.46 3.77
N PHE A 22 1.97 -5.72 3.38
CA PHE A 22 1.03 -6.43 4.25
C PHE A 22 1.32 -7.92 4.14
N THR A 23 1.69 -8.51 5.26
CA THR A 23 2.05 -9.94 5.32
C THR A 23 1.30 -10.60 6.46
N ILE A 24 1.46 -11.91 6.56
CA ILE A 24 0.88 -12.66 7.67
C ILE A 24 1.45 -12.17 8.99
N GLN A 25 2.73 -11.81 8.98
CA GLN A 25 3.41 -11.34 10.19
C GLN A 25 3.08 -9.90 10.52
N GLU A 26 2.77 -9.09 9.51
CA GLU A 26 2.42 -7.70 9.70
C GLU A 26 1.14 -7.39 8.92
N PRO A 27 0.00 -7.86 9.41
CA PRO A 27 -1.25 -7.68 8.66
C PRO A 27 -1.85 -6.29 8.76
N VAL A 28 -1.39 -5.47 9.71
CA VAL A 28 -1.93 -4.14 9.94
C VAL A 28 -0.78 -3.13 9.91
N LEU A 29 -0.90 -2.13 9.06
CA LEU A 29 0.13 -1.11 8.90
C LEU A 29 -0.51 0.26 8.83
N GLY A 30 0.22 1.26 9.35
CA GLY A 30 -0.23 2.64 9.33
C GLY A 30 0.44 3.44 8.23
N VAL A 31 -0.08 4.64 8.00
CA VAL A 31 0.45 5.52 6.95
C VAL A 31 1.92 5.85 7.20
N THR A 32 2.27 6.15 8.45
CA THR A 32 3.65 6.52 8.79
C THR A 32 4.61 5.38 8.49
N GLU A 33 4.24 4.16 8.87
CA GLU A 33 5.07 2.99 8.62
C GLU A 33 5.28 2.77 7.12
N LEU A 34 4.21 2.86 6.36
CA LEU A 34 4.30 2.66 4.93
C LEU A 34 5.10 3.75 4.25
N ALA A 35 4.92 5.00 4.67
CA ALA A 35 5.68 6.10 4.10
C ALA A 35 7.17 5.90 4.31
N GLU A 36 7.56 5.46 5.50
CA GLU A 36 8.96 5.22 5.80
C GLU A 36 9.53 4.06 4.99
N ARG A 37 8.78 2.99 4.87
CA ARG A 37 9.25 1.81 4.15
C ARG A 37 9.38 2.05 2.65
N ILE A 38 8.45 2.79 2.09
CA ILE A 38 8.41 3.03 0.65
C ILE A 38 9.30 4.22 0.27
N GLY A 39 9.47 5.16 1.20
CA GLY A 39 10.30 6.33 0.96
C GLY A 39 9.56 7.45 0.24
N VAL A 40 8.28 7.61 0.51
CA VAL A 40 7.47 8.67 -0.08
C VAL A 40 6.76 9.44 1.03
N THR A 41 6.11 10.53 0.63
CA THR A 41 5.41 11.36 1.61
C THR A 41 4.14 10.67 2.10
N LYS A 42 3.69 11.08 3.28
CA LYS A 42 2.44 10.55 3.83
C LYS A 42 1.25 10.90 2.96
N SER A 43 1.26 12.07 2.31
CA SER A 43 0.19 12.45 1.39
C SER A 43 0.06 11.45 0.26
N ASN A 44 1.18 11.06 -0.34
CA ASN A 44 1.17 10.07 -1.40
C ASN A 44 0.63 8.74 -0.93
N ILE A 45 1.10 8.30 0.23
CA ILE A 45 0.64 7.03 0.80
C ILE A 45 -0.85 7.08 1.06
N HIS A 46 -1.32 8.18 1.64
CA HIS A 46 -2.73 8.31 1.98
C HIS A 46 -3.61 8.22 0.73
N ASN A 47 -3.19 8.88 -0.34
CA ASN A 47 -3.94 8.85 -1.59
C ASN A 47 -4.02 7.43 -2.15
N ILE A 48 -2.90 6.72 -2.12
CA ILE A 48 -2.86 5.35 -2.63
C ILE A 48 -3.73 4.43 -1.76
N LEU A 49 -3.60 4.57 -0.45
CA LEU A 49 -4.39 3.75 0.47
C LEU A 49 -5.88 4.02 0.32
N SER A 50 -6.26 5.28 0.14
CA SER A 50 -7.66 5.63 -0.08
C SER A 50 -8.20 4.97 -1.35
N THR A 51 -7.41 4.97 -2.41
CA THR A 51 -7.79 4.33 -3.65
C THR A 51 -7.98 2.82 -3.47
N PHE A 52 -7.01 2.17 -2.82
CA PHE A 52 -7.13 0.74 -2.55
C PHE A 52 -8.36 0.43 -1.70
N THR A 53 -8.63 1.28 -0.71
CA THR A 53 -9.78 1.08 0.16
C THR A 53 -11.08 1.21 -0.61
N SER A 54 -11.17 2.20 -1.50
CA SER A 54 -12.39 2.39 -2.29
C SER A 54 -12.62 1.24 -3.26
N MET A 55 -11.57 0.56 -3.66
CA MET A 55 -11.67 -0.58 -4.57
C MET A 55 -11.83 -1.92 -3.84
N GLY A 56 -11.78 -1.92 -2.52
CA GLY A 56 -11.97 -3.13 -1.75
C GLY A 56 -10.72 -3.94 -1.49
N TYR A 57 -9.55 -3.45 -1.90
CA TYR A 57 -8.31 -4.16 -1.65
C TYR A 57 -7.80 -4.00 -0.23
N LEU A 58 -8.13 -2.88 0.40
CA LEU A 58 -7.74 -2.62 1.78
C LEU A 58 -8.97 -2.20 2.58
N ASP A 59 -8.89 -2.42 3.90
CA ASP A 59 -9.87 -1.92 4.83
C ASP A 59 -9.20 -0.98 5.80
N ARG A 60 -9.88 0.11 6.13
CA ARG A 60 -9.39 1.05 7.10
C ARG A 60 -9.94 0.71 8.47
N LEU A 61 -9.05 0.63 9.45
CA LEU A 61 -9.43 0.33 10.82
C LEU A 61 -9.82 1.60 11.57
N PRO A 62 -10.58 1.47 12.65
CA PRO A 62 -11.02 2.66 13.41
C PRO A 62 -9.88 3.50 13.95
N ASP A 63 -8.72 2.91 14.18
CA ASP A 63 -7.56 3.66 14.69
C ASP A 63 -6.76 4.32 13.58
N GLY A 64 -7.19 4.22 12.33
CA GLY A 64 -6.53 4.86 11.20
C GLY A 64 -5.52 3.99 10.50
N ARG A 65 -5.29 2.77 10.96
CA ARG A 65 -4.40 1.85 10.27
C ARG A 65 -5.17 1.09 9.21
N TYR A 66 -4.45 0.35 8.39
CA TYR A 66 -5.03 -0.36 7.25
C TYR A 66 -4.67 -1.83 7.30
N THR A 67 -5.51 -2.65 6.71
CA THR A 67 -5.28 -4.07 6.60
C THR A 67 -5.80 -4.55 5.24
N LEU A 68 -5.37 -5.72 4.80
CA LEU A 68 -5.87 -6.27 3.55
C LEU A 68 -7.36 -6.53 3.65
N GLY A 69 -8.07 -6.14 2.59
CA GLY A 69 -9.50 -6.36 2.54
C GLY A 69 -9.83 -7.82 2.28
N LEU A 70 -11.01 -8.21 2.73
CA LEU A 70 -11.46 -9.59 2.57
C LEU A 70 -12.01 -9.88 1.19
N LYS A 71 -12.20 -8.86 0.38
CA LYS A 71 -12.78 -9.04 -0.95
C LYS A 71 -11.77 -9.49 -2.00
N ILE A 72 -10.53 -9.52 -1.66
CA ILE A 72 -9.49 -9.94 -2.59
C ILE A 72 -9.56 -11.42 -2.89
#